data_ac7e439b5f77c09ea2e14d6fb9b56131
#
_entry.id   ac7e439b5f77c09ea2e14d6fb9b56131
#
_cell.length_a   1.000
_cell.length_b   1.000
_cell.length_c   1.000
_cell.angle_alpha   90.00
_cell.angle_beta   90.00
_cell.angle_gamma   90.00
#
_symmetry.space_group_name_H-M   'P 1'
#
loop_
_entity.id
_entity.type
_entity.pdbx_description
1 polymer ?
#
loop_
_entity_poly.entity_id
_entity_poly.type
_entity_poly.pdbx_seq_one_letter_code
_entity_poly.pdbx_strand_id
1 'polypeptide(L)'
;MNVLELSEQEIGRRQSLQELREMGIDPYPAAEFPTNAYSTDIKEQFKEGEQREVVIAGRMMGRRVMGKASFAELQDSKGRIQVYITRDDICPGEDKEFYNKVFKKLLDIGDFIGVKGEVFKTQMGEISVHAKEITVLSKSLKPLPVVKYKDGEAYDKFEDPEQRYRQRYVDLVVNDGVKDTFLKRATVLRTMRKFFDEAGYTEVETPTLQSIAGGASARPFITHFNALNVDMYMRIATELYLKRLIVGGFEGVYEIGKNFRNEGMDRFHNPEFTCMELYVQYKDYNWMMSFTEKLLEKICIEVNGKPEVQVGDKVISFKAPFRRLPILDAIKEKTGFDLYGKSEEEIRHIAVNELKLEEIDESFGKGKLIDEIFGEFCEGTYIQPTFITDYPVEMSPLTKMHRSKPGLTERFELMVNGKELANAYSELNDPIDQEERFIEQMRLADKGDDEAMIIDQDFLRSLQYGMPPTSGIGIGIDRLVMLMTGKEYIQEVLLFPQMKPEPKIPQSSVKEWAELGVAEEWVYVLRKAGFNLISDIREEKAQGLQQKLGEINKKYKLGYEKPSVEAIQQWIDGANEK
;
A
#
# COMPACT_ATOMS: atom_id res chain seq x y z
N MET A 1 24.92 -1.98 -16.45
CA MET A 1 23.87 -3.03 -16.49
C MET A 1 24.32 -4.05 -17.53
N ASN A 2 24.43 -5.30 -17.14
CA ASN A 2 24.93 -6.37 -18.00
C ASN A 2 23.85 -6.71 -19.05
N VAL A 3 24.21 -6.73 -20.35
CA VAL A 3 23.29 -7.05 -21.46
C VAL A 3 22.64 -8.42 -21.28
N LEU A 4 23.30 -9.35 -20.60
CA LEU A 4 22.80 -10.70 -20.31
C LEU A 4 21.62 -10.73 -19.31
N GLU A 5 21.44 -9.66 -18.54
CA GLU A 5 20.30 -9.51 -17.62
C GLU A 5 19.04 -9.00 -18.33
N LEU A 6 19.17 -8.54 -19.58
CA LEU A 6 18.09 -7.98 -20.36
C LEU A 6 17.37 -9.04 -21.20
N SER A 7 16.07 -8.82 -21.42
CA SER A 7 15.30 -9.55 -22.44
C SER A 7 15.64 -9.03 -23.85
N GLU A 8 15.32 -9.80 -24.88
CA GLU A 8 15.50 -9.36 -26.28
C GLU A 8 14.73 -8.06 -26.59
N GLN A 9 13.55 -7.90 -26.03
CA GLN A 9 12.76 -6.68 -26.19
C GLN A 9 13.43 -5.47 -25.52
N GLU A 10 14.02 -5.65 -24.33
CA GLU A 10 14.76 -4.59 -23.65
C GLU A 10 16.02 -4.18 -24.42
N ILE A 11 16.72 -5.13 -25.04
CA ILE A 11 17.86 -4.86 -25.93
C ILE A 11 17.40 -4.08 -27.16
N GLY A 12 16.34 -4.52 -27.84
CA GLY A 12 15.78 -3.83 -28.99
C GLY A 12 15.37 -2.39 -28.68
N ARG A 13 14.72 -2.17 -27.54
CA ARG A 13 14.31 -0.82 -27.10
C ARG A 13 15.50 0.11 -26.81
N ARG A 14 16.62 -0.44 -26.29
CA ARG A 14 17.86 0.33 -26.12
C ARG A 14 18.53 0.66 -27.43
N GLN A 15 18.44 -0.23 -28.42
CA GLN A 15 18.90 0.07 -29.78
C GLN A 15 18.03 1.19 -30.39
N SER A 16 16.71 1.11 -30.28
CA SER A 16 15.79 2.16 -30.72
C SER A 16 16.07 3.51 -30.05
N LEU A 17 16.40 3.49 -28.74
CA LEU A 17 16.82 4.68 -27.99
C LEU A 17 18.07 5.31 -28.60
N GLN A 18 19.07 4.50 -28.91
CA GLN A 18 20.31 4.97 -29.50
C GLN A 18 20.07 5.57 -30.91
N GLU A 19 19.27 4.90 -31.74
CA GLU A 19 18.92 5.40 -33.07
C GLU A 19 18.14 6.73 -33.01
N LEU A 20 17.23 6.91 -32.04
CA LEU A 20 16.54 8.21 -31.86
C LEU A 20 17.54 9.33 -31.58
N ARG A 21 18.53 9.10 -30.71
CA ARG A 21 19.58 10.09 -30.42
C ARG A 21 20.47 10.40 -31.63
N GLU A 22 20.81 9.39 -32.41
CA GLU A 22 21.59 9.56 -33.65
C GLU A 22 20.82 10.37 -34.70
N MET A 23 19.50 10.30 -34.71
CA MET A 23 18.62 11.13 -35.56
C MET A 23 18.42 12.54 -34.99
N GLY A 24 19.05 12.90 -33.86
CA GLY A 24 18.88 14.22 -33.24
C GLY A 24 17.55 14.40 -32.50
N ILE A 25 16.82 13.31 -32.24
CA ILE A 25 15.58 13.32 -31.47
C ILE A 25 15.93 13.04 -30.02
N ASP A 26 15.63 14.00 -29.10
CA ASP A 26 15.76 13.77 -27.68
C ASP A 26 14.62 12.86 -27.20
N PRO A 27 14.93 11.64 -26.73
CA PRO A 27 13.90 10.70 -26.27
C PRO A 27 13.42 10.98 -24.82
N TYR A 28 14.00 12.01 -24.15
CA TYR A 28 13.66 12.43 -22.79
C TYR A 28 13.75 13.95 -22.64
N PRO A 29 12.97 14.73 -23.42
CA PRO A 29 13.06 16.18 -23.39
C PRO A 29 12.68 16.74 -22.02
N ALA A 30 13.45 17.72 -21.56
CA ALA A 30 13.18 18.44 -20.32
C ALA A 30 12.15 19.58 -20.50
N ALA A 31 11.87 19.98 -21.74
CA ALA A 31 10.96 21.07 -22.03
C ALA A 31 9.51 20.74 -21.64
N GLU A 32 8.77 21.75 -21.20
CA GLU A 32 7.34 21.64 -20.99
C GLU A 32 6.62 21.25 -22.30
N PHE A 33 5.69 20.31 -22.19
CA PHE A 33 4.75 19.99 -23.28
C PHE A 33 3.34 20.41 -22.84
N PRO A 34 2.89 21.62 -23.23
CA PRO A 34 1.63 22.18 -22.75
C PRO A 34 0.43 21.46 -23.39
N THR A 35 -0.32 20.72 -22.57
CA THR A 35 -1.58 20.07 -22.98
C THR A 35 -2.76 20.99 -22.69
N ASN A 36 -3.80 20.95 -23.54
CA ASN A 36 -5.03 21.73 -23.38
C ASN A 36 -6.30 20.87 -23.25
N ALA A 37 -6.18 19.55 -23.33
CA ALA A 37 -7.30 18.62 -23.23
C ALA A 37 -6.89 17.25 -22.70
N TYR A 38 -7.86 16.52 -22.16
CA TYR A 38 -7.73 15.13 -21.72
C TYR A 38 -8.68 14.23 -22.50
N SER A 39 -8.36 12.94 -22.55
CA SER A 39 -9.10 11.91 -23.29
C SER A 39 -10.61 11.89 -22.99
N THR A 40 -11.01 11.92 -21.73
CA THR A 40 -12.44 11.91 -21.32
C THR A 40 -13.11 13.21 -21.69
N ASP A 41 -12.47 14.36 -21.42
CA ASP A 41 -13.03 15.69 -21.71
C ASP A 41 -13.29 15.88 -23.21
N ILE A 42 -12.41 15.29 -24.07
CA ILE A 42 -12.60 15.31 -25.52
C ILE A 42 -13.83 14.49 -25.91
N LYS A 43 -13.99 13.29 -25.35
CA LYS A 43 -15.12 12.40 -25.65
C LYS A 43 -16.46 12.97 -25.16
N GLU A 44 -16.50 13.52 -23.94
CA GLU A 44 -17.70 14.08 -23.31
C GLU A 44 -18.18 15.39 -23.97
N GLN A 45 -17.22 16.21 -24.44
CA GLN A 45 -17.51 17.52 -25.00
C GLN A 45 -17.58 17.51 -26.54
N PHE A 46 -17.50 16.33 -27.17
CA PHE A 46 -17.55 16.21 -28.61
C PHE A 46 -18.89 16.72 -29.19
N LYS A 47 -18.80 17.58 -30.22
CA LYS A 47 -19.95 18.03 -31.01
C LYS A 47 -19.69 17.80 -32.46
N GLU A 48 -20.61 17.16 -33.14
CA GLU A 48 -20.50 16.86 -34.56
C GLU A 48 -20.49 18.15 -35.41
N GLY A 49 -19.50 18.26 -36.31
CA GLY A 49 -19.32 19.45 -37.16
C GLY A 49 -18.53 20.60 -36.49
N GLU A 50 -18.16 20.52 -35.23
CA GLU A 50 -17.29 21.50 -34.58
C GLU A 50 -15.81 21.13 -34.82
N GLN A 51 -15.04 22.06 -35.42
CA GLN A 51 -13.59 21.92 -35.51
C GLN A 51 -12.96 22.27 -34.14
N ARG A 52 -12.24 21.31 -33.56
CA ARG A 52 -11.54 21.50 -32.29
C ARG A 52 -10.11 21.00 -32.40
N GLU A 53 -9.18 21.94 -32.31
CA GLU A 53 -7.76 21.62 -32.18
C GLU A 53 -7.42 21.30 -30.73
N VAL A 54 -6.62 20.25 -30.52
CA VAL A 54 -6.19 19.80 -29.21
C VAL A 54 -4.70 19.47 -29.18
N VAL A 55 -4.11 19.68 -28.03
CA VAL A 55 -2.78 19.22 -27.65
C VAL A 55 -2.92 18.25 -26.49
N ILE A 56 -2.64 16.99 -26.75
CA ILE A 56 -2.74 15.91 -25.77
C ILE A 56 -1.40 15.20 -25.60
N ALA A 57 -1.19 14.60 -24.45
CA ALA A 57 -0.05 13.74 -24.19
C ALA A 57 -0.48 12.50 -23.42
N GLY A 58 0.18 11.38 -23.66
CA GLY A 58 -0.13 10.14 -22.99
C GLY A 58 0.83 9.01 -23.32
N ARG A 59 0.65 7.92 -22.60
CA ARG A 59 1.36 6.67 -22.84
C ARG A 59 0.69 5.91 -24.00
N MET A 60 1.46 5.50 -24.97
CA MET A 60 0.98 4.67 -26.09
C MET A 60 0.72 3.24 -25.58
N MET A 61 -0.55 2.84 -25.50
CA MET A 61 -0.98 1.53 -25.03
C MET A 61 -1.26 0.55 -26.16
N GLY A 62 -1.50 1.05 -27.36
CA GLY A 62 -1.74 0.26 -28.55
C GLY A 62 -1.26 0.97 -29.79
N ARG A 63 -0.87 0.19 -30.81
CA ARG A 63 -0.50 0.71 -32.12
C ARG A 63 -0.89 -0.28 -33.23
N ARG A 64 -1.59 0.21 -34.23
CA ARG A 64 -1.97 -0.55 -35.43
C ARG A 64 -1.53 0.19 -36.69
N VAL A 65 -0.58 -0.40 -37.40
CA VAL A 65 -0.01 0.18 -38.63
C VAL A 65 -0.71 -0.42 -39.85
N MET A 66 -1.24 0.44 -40.74
CA MET A 66 -1.93 0.07 -41.99
C MET A 66 -1.34 0.86 -43.17
N GLY A 67 -0.13 0.52 -43.60
CA GLY A 67 0.55 1.18 -44.69
C GLY A 67 0.91 2.64 -44.40
N LYS A 68 0.23 3.59 -45.05
CA LYS A 68 0.43 5.04 -44.88
C LYS A 68 -0.40 5.66 -43.75
N ALA A 69 -1.31 4.89 -43.18
CA ALA A 69 -2.13 5.29 -42.03
C ALA A 69 -1.89 4.37 -40.83
N SER A 70 -2.13 4.86 -39.66
CA SER A 70 -1.99 4.11 -38.40
C SER A 70 -2.99 4.61 -37.36
N PHE A 71 -3.25 3.77 -36.39
CA PHE A 71 -3.94 4.13 -35.18
C PHE A 71 -3.03 3.88 -33.97
N ALA A 72 -3.03 4.78 -33.04
CA ALA A 72 -2.46 4.59 -31.71
C ALA A 72 -3.53 4.80 -30.65
N GLU A 73 -3.44 4.11 -29.53
CA GLU A 73 -4.23 4.37 -28.34
C GLU A 73 -3.35 5.05 -27.30
N LEU A 74 -3.73 6.25 -26.87
CA LEU A 74 -3.05 6.98 -25.81
C LEU A 74 -3.82 6.90 -24.50
N GLN A 75 -3.13 6.59 -23.43
CA GLN A 75 -3.62 6.65 -22.06
C GLN A 75 -3.05 7.87 -21.36
N ASP A 76 -3.92 8.78 -20.93
CA ASP A 76 -3.57 9.92 -20.08
C ASP A 76 -4.00 9.71 -18.62
N SER A 77 -4.04 10.78 -17.84
CA SER A 77 -4.42 10.73 -16.41
C SER A 77 -5.90 10.42 -16.19
N LYS A 78 -6.77 10.65 -17.18
CA LYS A 78 -8.22 10.49 -17.06
C LYS A 78 -8.78 9.27 -17.79
N GLY A 79 -8.11 8.80 -18.85
CA GLY A 79 -8.60 7.67 -19.63
C GLY A 79 -7.78 7.37 -20.87
N ARG A 80 -8.45 6.86 -21.91
CA ARG A 80 -7.82 6.49 -23.18
C ARG A 80 -8.52 7.15 -24.36
N ILE A 81 -7.74 7.51 -25.38
CA ILE A 81 -8.26 8.08 -26.62
C ILE A 81 -7.51 7.50 -27.82
N GLN A 82 -8.23 7.27 -28.90
CA GLN A 82 -7.66 6.85 -30.16
C GLN A 82 -7.05 8.06 -30.88
N VAL A 83 -5.87 7.86 -31.46
CA VAL A 83 -5.19 8.83 -32.34
C VAL A 83 -5.07 8.22 -33.74
N TYR A 84 -5.59 8.89 -34.72
CA TYR A 84 -5.43 8.58 -36.13
C TYR A 84 -4.23 9.33 -36.68
N ILE A 85 -3.34 8.62 -37.34
CA ILE A 85 -2.04 9.14 -37.78
C ILE A 85 -1.84 8.78 -39.23
N THR A 86 -1.72 9.77 -40.11
CA THR A 86 -1.31 9.54 -41.48
C THR A 86 0.12 10.03 -41.72
N ARG A 87 0.83 9.31 -42.56
CA ARG A 87 2.21 9.65 -42.92
C ARG A 87 2.34 11.06 -43.46
N ASP A 88 1.40 11.43 -44.34
CA ASP A 88 1.50 12.66 -45.09
C ASP A 88 1.05 13.88 -44.29
N ASP A 89 0.22 13.70 -43.25
CA ASP A 89 -0.17 14.77 -42.34
C ASP A 89 0.93 15.10 -41.29
N ILE A 90 1.57 14.07 -40.70
CA ILE A 90 2.64 14.30 -39.70
C ILE A 90 4.02 14.57 -40.36
N CYS A 91 4.15 14.30 -41.68
CA CYS A 91 5.33 14.55 -42.47
C CYS A 91 4.89 15.21 -43.80
N PRO A 92 4.50 16.49 -43.80
CA PRO A 92 3.95 17.15 -45.01
C PRO A 92 4.98 17.36 -46.12
N GLY A 93 6.28 17.38 -45.82
CA GLY A 93 7.37 17.51 -46.78
C GLY A 93 7.69 16.21 -47.54
N GLU A 94 8.78 16.22 -48.32
CA GLU A 94 9.29 15.02 -49.04
C GLU A 94 9.86 13.97 -48.07
N ASP A 95 10.47 14.42 -46.97
CA ASP A 95 10.99 13.55 -45.93
C ASP A 95 9.85 12.89 -45.14
N LYS A 96 9.82 11.58 -45.18
CA LYS A 96 8.84 10.73 -44.47
C LYS A 96 9.51 9.87 -43.39
N GLU A 97 10.73 10.22 -42.97
CA GLU A 97 11.54 9.40 -42.08
C GLU A 97 10.90 9.31 -40.70
N PHE A 98 10.34 10.40 -40.17
CA PHE A 98 9.69 10.39 -38.85
C PHE A 98 8.56 9.35 -38.81
N TYR A 99 7.68 9.28 -39.79
CA TYR A 99 6.62 8.26 -39.80
C TYR A 99 7.18 6.86 -40.08
N ASN A 100 8.03 6.70 -41.09
CA ASN A 100 8.46 5.38 -41.57
C ASN A 100 9.47 4.71 -40.63
N LYS A 101 10.31 5.49 -39.94
CA LYS A 101 11.34 4.98 -39.04
C LYS A 101 10.97 5.25 -37.59
N VAL A 102 10.77 6.50 -37.17
CA VAL A 102 10.51 6.83 -35.76
C VAL A 102 9.21 6.22 -35.31
N PHE A 103 8.08 6.63 -35.88
CA PHE A 103 6.77 6.16 -35.40
C PHE A 103 6.56 4.65 -35.58
N LYS A 104 6.93 4.10 -36.75
CA LYS A 104 6.68 2.67 -37.05
C LYS A 104 7.65 1.71 -36.37
N LYS A 105 8.93 2.08 -36.20
CA LYS A 105 9.99 1.13 -35.82
C LYS A 105 10.65 1.43 -34.49
N LEU A 106 10.87 2.71 -34.15
CA LEU A 106 11.64 3.10 -32.98
C LEU A 106 10.78 3.38 -31.77
N LEU A 107 9.51 3.77 -31.94
CA LEU A 107 8.57 3.88 -30.85
C LEU A 107 7.97 2.51 -30.51
N ASP A 108 7.71 2.28 -29.24
CA ASP A 108 7.15 1.05 -28.71
C ASP A 108 5.90 1.33 -27.85
N ILE A 109 5.09 0.29 -27.61
CA ILE A 109 4.04 0.33 -26.61
C ILE A 109 4.69 0.60 -25.24
N GLY A 110 4.16 1.59 -24.53
CA GLY A 110 4.71 2.09 -23.28
C GLY A 110 5.43 3.43 -23.39
N ASP A 111 5.81 3.87 -24.59
CA ASP A 111 6.41 5.19 -24.81
C ASP A 111 5.38 6.30 -24.58
N PHE A 112 5.83 7.46 -24.08
CA PHE A 112 5.01 8.66 -24.01
C PHE A 112 5.20 9.51 -25.25
N ILE A 113 4.09 9.93 -25.83
CA ILE A 113 4.08 10.86 -26.95
C ILE A 113 3.13 12.01 -26.69
N GLY A 114 3.49 13.18 -27.21
CA GLY A 114 2.62 14.33 -27.37
C GLY A 114 2.05 14.38 -28.77
N VAL A 115 0.81 14.80 -28.90
CA VAL A 115 0.09 14.91 -30.17
C VAL A 115 -0.61 16.25 -30.23
N LYS A 116 -0.35 17.01 -31.31
CA LYS A 116 -1.20 18.13 -31.73
C LYS A 116 -2.08 17.65 -32.89
N GLY A 117 -3.35 17.94 -32.82
CA GLY A 117 -4.26 17.46 -33.87
C GLY A 117 -5.69 17.97 -33.69
N GLU A 118 -6.58 17.45 -34.52
CA GLU A 118 -7.97 17.85 -34.61
C GLU A 118 -8.89 16.71 -34.17
N VAL A 119 -9.88 17.04 -33.35
CA VAL A 119 -10.88 16.06 -32.90
C VAL A 119 -11.84 15.73 -34.02
N PHE A 120 -12.08 14.44 -34.24
CA PHE A 120 -13.02 13.96 -35.24
C PHE A 120 -13.68 12.64 -34.78
N LYS A 121 -14.74 12.28 -35.50
CA LYS A 121 -15.42 10.99 -35.32
C LYS A 121 -15.09 10.09 -36.50
N THR A 122 -14.60 8.89 -36.22
CA THR A 122 -14.34 7.91 -37.27
C THR A 122 -15.63 7.38 -37.90
N GLN A 123 -15.54 6.73 -39.06
CA GLN A 123 -16.68 6.08 -39.73
C GLN A 123 -17.35 5.00 -38.82
N MET A 124 -16.60 4.41 -37.91
CA MET A 124 -17.09 3.42 -36.96
C MET A 124 -17.68 4.06 -35.68
N GLY A 125 -17.70 5.40 -35.61
CA GLY A 125 -18.28 6.13 -34.47
C GLY A 125 -17.33 6.46 -33.32
N GLU A 126 -16.05 6.06 -33.37
CA GLU A 126 -15.10 6.35 -32.29
C GLU A 126 -14.60 7.79 -32.37
N ILE A 127 -14.68 8.52 -31.25
CA ILE A 127 -14.14 9.88 -31.13
C ILE A 127 -12.63 9.78 -30.99
N SER A 128 -11.91 10.44 -31.90
CA SER A 128 -10.47 10.29 -32.09
C SER A 128 -9.79 11.64 -32.33
N VAL A 129 -8.48 11.67 -32.19
CA VAL A 129 -7.66 12.83 -32.57
C VAL A 129 -6.90 12.51 -33.86
N HIS A 130 -7.08 13.32 -34.89
CA HIS A 130 -6.31 13.26 -36.14
C HIS A 130 -5.00 14.03 -35.95
N ALA A 131 -3.91 13.32 -35.80
CA ALA A 131 -2.60 13.90 -35.54
C ALA A 131 -2.07 14.73 -36.71
N LYS A 132 -1.59 15.93 -36.41
CA LYS A 132 -0.83 16.81 -37.34
C LYS A 132 0.65 16.86 -36.96
N GLU A 133 0.95 16.71 -35.65
CA GLU A 133 2.32 16.69 -35.13
C GLU A 133 2.42 15.66 -33.99
N ILE A 134 3.54 14.93 -33.96
CA ILE A 134 3.86 13.97 -32.89
C ILE A 134 5.24 14.33 -32.32
N THR A 135 5.33 14.40 -31.00
CA THR A 135 6.56 14.63 -30.25
C THR A 135 6.85 13.44 -29.36
N VAL A 136 8.10 12.96 -29.33
CA VAL A 136 8.55 11.93 -28.40
C VAL A 136 8.79 12.59 -27.03
N LEU A 137 8.16 12.08 -25.98
CA LEU A 137 8.27 12.65 -24.63
C LEU A 137 9.00 11.74 -23.65
N SER A 138 8.88 10.42 -23.80
CA SER A 138 9.66 9.48 -23.00
C SER A 138 9.71 8.10 -23.64
N LYS A 139 10.90 7.56 -23.81
CA LYS A 139 11.14 6.21 -24.32
C LYS A 139 11.07 5.18 -23.19
N SER A 140 10.20 4.21 -23.31
CA SER A 140 10.08 3.08 -22.38
C SER A 140 11.12 2.00 -22.71
N LEU A 141 11.97 1.63 -21.75
CA LEU A 141 13.01 0.60 -21.96
C LEU A 141 12.59 -0.79 -21.48
N LYS A 142 11.49 -0.89 -20.72
CA LYS A 142 10.89 -2.17 -20.36
C LYS A 142 9.55 -2.36 -21.05
N PRO A 143 9.26 -3.55 -21.59
CA PRO A 143 7.93 -3.84 -22.15
C PRO A 143 6.89 -3.85 -21.02
N LEU A 144 5.71 -3.29 -21.27
CA LEU A 144 4.57 -3.44 -20.39
C LEU A 144 3.96 -4.84 -20.57
N PRO A 145 3.50 -5.49 -19.49
CA PRO A 145 2.72 -6.72 -19.55
C PRO A 145 1.30 -6.40 -20.04
N VAL A 146 1.18 -6.19 -21.36
CA VAL A 146 -0.11 -5.91 -21.99
C VAL A 146 -0.77 -7.24 -22.35
N VAL A 147 -2.01 -7.41 -21.93
CA VAL A 147 -2.80 -8.61 -22.22
C VAL A 147 -2.88 -8.84 -23.72
N LYS A 148 -2.49 -10.04 -24.14
CA LYS A 148 -2.61 -10.50 -25.51
C LYS A 148 -3.69 -11.59 -25.58
N TYR A 149 -4.46 -11.58 -26.64
CA TYR A 149 -5.46 -12.61 -26.89
C TYR A 149 -5.01 -13.52 -28.04
N LYS A 150 -5.04 -14.81 -27.80
CA LYS A 150 -4.79 -15.83 -28.83
C LYS A 150 -5.85 -16.93 -28.64
N ASP A 151 -6.56 -17.25 -29.69
CA ASP A 151 -7.62 -18.28 -29.71
C ASP A 151 -8.72 -18.07 -28.64
N GLY A 152 -8.97 -16.79 -28.27
CA GLY A 152 -9.95 -16.42 -27.23
C GLY A 152 -9.42 -16.46 -25.81
N GLU A 153 -8.21 -16.91 -25.58
CA GLU A 153 -7.55 -16.91 -24.28
C GLU A 153 -6.65 -15.67 -24.10
N ALA A 154 -6.67 -15.13 -22.88
CA ALA A 154 -5.86 -13.97 -22.52
C ALA A 154 -4.52 -14.43 -21.93
N TYR A 155 -3.42 -13.91 -22.50
CA TYR A 155 -2.04 -14.17 -22.08
C TYR A 155 -1.37 -12.89 -21.57
N ASP A 156 -0.29 -13.05 -20.79
CA ASP A 156 0.51 -11.94 -20.25
C ASP A 156 -0.28 -11.01 -19.31
N LYS A 157 -1.29 -11.53 -18.60
CA LYS A 157 -1.99 -10.78 -17.58
C LYS A 157 -1.08 -10.50 -16.38
N PHE A 158 -1.11 -9.27 -15.88
CA PHE A 158 -0.40 -8.87 -14.67
C PHE A 158 -1.32 -9.03 -13.46
N GLU A 159 -1.58 -10.30 -13.05
CA GLU A 159 -2.57 -10.66 -12.04
C GLU A 159 -1.96 -11.15 -10.71
N ASP A 160 -0.70 -11.58 -10.70
CA ASP A 160 -0.04 -12.04 -9.49
C ASP A 160 -0.01 -10.94 -8.42
N PRO A 161 -0.64 -11.14 -7.24
CA PRO A 161 -0.77 -10.10 -6.23
C PRO A 161 0.58 -9.58 -5.73
N GLU A 162 1.57 -10.47 -5.55
CA GLU A 162 2.88 -10.08 -5.04
C GLU A 162 3.60 -9.17 -6.04
N GLN A 163 3.58 -9.51 -7.32
CA GLN A 163 4.18 -8.67 -8.36
C GLN A 163 3.45 -7.35 -8.52
N ARG A 164 2.12 -7.34 -8.44
CA ARG A 164 1.31 -6.12 -8.48
C ARG A 164 1.67 -5.16 -7.35
N TYR A 165 1.88 -5.67 -6.14
CA TYR A 165 2.26 -4.84 -4.99
C TYR A 165 3.70 -4.34 -5.10
N ARG A 166 4.65 -5.18 -5.55
CA ARG A 166 6.05 -4.80 -5.77
C ARG A 166 6.22 -3.81 -6.91
N GLN A 167 5.45 -3.96 -7.98
CA GLN A 167 5.51 -3.12 -9.18
C GLN A 167 4.22 -2.30 -9.34
N ARG A 168 3.81 -1.61 -8.29
CA ARG A 168 2.58 -0.81 -8.27
C ARG A 168 2.50 0.19 -9.42
N TYR A 169 3.62 0.74 -9.86
CA TYR A 169 3.70 1.62 -11.02
C TYR A 169 3.32 0.92 -12.33
N VAL A 170 3.51 -0.39 -12.45
CA VAL A 170 3.02 -1.19 -13.58
C VAL A 170 1.54 -1.51 -13.41
N ASP A 171 1.15 -1.96 -12.22
CA ASP A 171 -0.24 -2.27 -11.84
C ASP A 171 -1.19 -1.07 -12.13
N LEU A 172 -0.77 0.15 -11.78
CA LEU A 172 -1.51 1.39 -12.06
C LEU A 172 -1.69 1.69 -13.56
N VAL A 173 -0.80 1.17 -14.40
CA VAL A 173 -0.85 1.39 -15.86
C VAL A 173 -1.73 0.36 -16.55
N VAL A 174 -1.62 -0.91 -16.16
CA VAL A 174 -2.19 -2.03 -16.93
C VAL A 174 -3.48 -2.60 -16.38
N ASN A 175 -3.76 -2.39 -15.08
CA ASN A 175 -4.96 -2.89 -14.42
C ASN A 175 -5.96 -1.77 -14.16
N ASP A 176 -7.13 -1.88 -14.76
CA ASP A 176 -8.21 -0.92 -14.55
C ASP A 176 -8.72 -0.95 -13.09
N GLY A 177 -9.17 0.20 -12.59
CA GLY A 177 -9.71 0.35 -11.25
C GLY A 177 -8.68 0.47 -10.11
N VAL A 178 -7.41 0.13 -10.33
CA VAL A 178 -6.36 0.26 -9.30
C VAL A 178 -6.18 1.71 -8.89
N LYS A 179 -6.09 2.62 -9.87
CA LYS A 179 -5.98 4.07 -9.62
C LYS A 179 -7.18 4.63 -8.87
N ASP A 180 -8.39 4.13 -9.15
CA ASP A 180 -9.64 4.56 -8.53
C ASP A 180 -9.62 4.32 -7.01
N THR A 181 -9.06 3.19 -6.55
CA THR A 181 -8.88 2.90 -5.12
C THR A 181 -8.10 4.01 -4.41
N PHE A 182 -7.03 4.52 -5.02
CA PHE A 182 -6.21 5.59 -4.42
C PHE A 182 -6.86 6.98 -4.54
N LEU A 183 -7.64 7.23 -5.57
CA LEU A 183 -8.45 8.43 -5.69
C LEU A 183 -9.56 8.45 -4.61
N LYS A 184 -10.20 7.31 -4.35
CA LYS A 184 -11.16 7.14 -3.25
C LYS A 184 -10.49 7.33 -1.90
N ARG A 185 -9.28 6.80 -1.69
CA ARG A 185 -8.48 7.07 -0.48
C ARG A 185 -8.25 8.58 -0.27
N ALA A 186 -7.88 9.30 -1.32
CA ALA A 186 -7.72 10.75 -1.24
C ALA A 186 -9.05 11.46 -0.93
N THR A 187 -10.18 10.94 -1.41
CA THR A 187 -11.51 11.46 -1.08
C THR A 187 -11.87 11.22 0.38
N VAL A 188 -11.59 10.03 0.94
CA VAL A 188 -11.76 9.76 2.38
C VAL A 188 -11.03 10.80 3.22
N LEU A 189 -9.74 11.03 2.96
CA LEU A 189 -8.94 11.97 3.73
C LEU A 189 -9.42 13.42 3.59
N ARG A 190 -9.79 13.87 2.39
CA ARG A 190 -10.34 15.22 2.17
C ARG A 190 -11.66 15.43 2.88
N THR A 191 -12.54 14.44 2.83
CA THR A 191 -13.85 14.50 3.50
C THR A 191 -13.69 14.56 5.01
N MET A 192 -12.77 13.76 5.56
CA MET A 192 -12.46 13.75 6.99
C MET A 192 -11.92 15.11 7.45
N ARG A 193 -10.90 15.67 6.77
CA ARG A 193 -10.38 17.01 7.07
C ARG A 193 -11.47 18.08 7.02
N LYS A 194 -12.24 18.09 5.94
CA LYS A 194 -13.33 19.04 5.80
C LYS A 194 -14.35 18.92 6.94
N PHE A 195 -14.66 17.71 7.38
CA PHE A 195 -15.59 17.49 8.48
C PHE A 195 -15.07 18.03 9.81
N PHE A 196 -13.76 17.89 10.08
CA PHE A 196 -13.12 18.42 11.28
C PHE A 196 -12.95 19.95 11.22
N ASP A 197 -12.60 20.49 10.07
CA ASP A 197 -12.48 21.94 9.85
C ASP A 197 -13.84 22.64 10.05
N GLU A 198 -14.93 22.03 9.54
CA GLU A 198 -16.30 22.52 9.75
C GLU A 198 -16.74 22.46 11.24
N ALA A 199 -16.13 21.56 12.02
CA ALA A 199 -16.35 21.46 13.47
C ALA A 199 -15.43 22.42 14.28
N GLY A 200 -14.50 23.13 13.62
CA GLY A 200 -13.57 24.07 14.25
C GLY A 200 -12.34 23.41 14.90
N TYR A 201 -12.00 22.16 14.53
CA TYR A 201 -10.85 21.44 15.08
C TYR A 201 -9.58 21.73 14.29
N THR A 202 -8.43 21.69 14.96
CA THR A 202 -7.14 22.05 14.39
C THR A 202 -6.34 20.81 14.01
N GLU A 203 -5.89 20.69 12.76
CA GLU A 203 -4.90 19.69 12.35
C GLU A 203 -3.52 20.09 12.89
N VAL A 204 -2.83 19.17 13.51
CA VAL A 204 -1.52 19.36 14.10
C VAL A 204 -0.54 18.27 13.69
N GLU A 205 0.76 18.52 13.89
CA GLU A 205 1.82 17.52 13.70
C GLU A 205 2.59 17.37 15.01
N THR A 206 2.77 16.12 15.44
CA THR A 206 3.54 15.77 16.63
C THR A 206 4.76 14.92 16.29
N PRO A 207 5.75 14.76 17.17
CA PRO A 207 6.98 14.06 16.85
C PRO A 207 6.76 12.62 16.40
N THR A 208 7.32 12.25 15.24
CA THR A 208 7.39 10.87 14.75
C THR A 208 8.51 10.09 15.45
N LEU A 209 9.64 10.77 15.76
CA LEU A 209 10.71 10.24 16.59
C LEU A 209 10.49 10.68 18.04
N GLN A 210 10.39 9.72 18.94
CA GLN A 210 10.07 9.95 20.34
C GLN A 210 11.17 9.38 21.24
N SER A 211 11.38 10.02 22.39
CA SER A 211 12.30 9.52 23.41
C SER A 211 11.73 8.34 24.21
N ILE A 212 10.40 8.20 24.23
CA ILE A 212 9.65 7.14 24.90
C ILE A 212 8.54 6.69 23.97
N ALA A 213 8.37 5.39 23.77
CA ALA A 213 7.21 4.83 23.09
C ALA A 213 6.03 4.77 24.07
N GLY A 214 4.89 5.34 23.69
CA GLY A 214 3.70 5.36 24.56
C GLY A 214 2.42 5.69 23.80
N GLY A 215 1.27 5.61 24.49
CA GLY A 215 -0.05 5.88 23.93
C GLY A 215 -0.74 4.65 23.30
N ALA A 216 -0.09 3.49 23.30
CA ALA A 216 -0.66 2.22 22.86
C ALA A 216 0.11 1.06 23.47
N SER A 217 -0.48 -0.13 23.49
CA SER A 217 0.21 -1.39 23.75
C SER A 217 0.69 -1.94 22.42
N ALA A 218 1.98 -1.78 22.09
CA ALA A 218 2.57 -2.22 20.85
C ALA A 218 4.10 -2.21 20.90
N ARG A 219 4.76 -3.06 20.12
CA ARG A 219 6.21 -3.11 20.04
C ARG A 219 6.75 -2.03 19.11
N PRO A 220 7.64 -1.11 19.58
CA PRO A 220 8.18 -0.03 18.77
C PRO A 220 9.33 -0.46 17.86
N PHE A 221 9.57 0.27 16.76
CA PHE A 221 10.86 0.28 16.08
C PHE A 221 11.82 1.21 16.82
N ILE A 222 13.04 0.73 17.05
CA ILE A 222 14.10 1.47 17.74
C ILE A 222 15.11 1.96 16.69
N THR A 223 15.55 3.21 16.82
CA THR A 223 16.61 3.81 16.00
C THR A 223 17.60 4.57 16.87
N HIS A 224 18.83 4.77 16.40
CA HIS A 224 19.85 5.48 17.13
C HIS A 224 20.04 6.91 16.61
N PHE A 225 19.98 7.91 17.52
CA PHE A 225 20.26 9.29 17.19
C PHE A 225 21.75 9.59 17.42
N ASN A 226 22.54 9.55 16.35
CA ASN A 226 24.01 9.65 16.40
C ASN A 226 24.54 10.91 17.09
N ALA A 227 23.90 12.07 16.87
CA ALA A 227 24.38 13.34 17.41
C ALA A 227 24.29 13.43 18.93
N LEU A 228 23.30 12.77 19.54
CA LEU A 228 23.09 12.73 20.98
C LEU A 228 23.55 11.42 21.62
N ASN A 229 23.89 10.42 20.80
CA ASN A 229 24.24 9.07 21.21
C ASN A 229 23.17 8.44 22.14
N VAL A 230 21.91 8.54 21.71
CA VAL A 230 20.74 7.99 22.43
C VAL A 230 19.85 7.21 21.48
N ASP A 231 19.16 6.21 22.01
CA ASP A 231 18.12 5.50 21.28
C ASP A 231 16.83 6.30 21.27
N MET A 232 16.15 6.27 20.13
CA MET A 232 14.87 6.91 19.88
C MET A 232 13.89 5.85 19.35
N TYR A 233 12.61 6.11 19.49
CA TYR A 233 11.54 5.22 19.08
C TYR A 233 10.71 5.84 17.96
N MET A 234 10.38 5.05 16.94
CA MET A 234 9.33 5.44 16.01
C MET A 234 7.98 5.38 16.75
N ARG A 235 7.16 6.41 16.63
CA ARG A 235 5.90 6.51 17.38
C ARG A 235 4.95 5.35 17.07
N ILE A 236 4.33 4.80 18.08
CA ILE A 236 3.29 3.76 17.99
C ILE A 236 1.88 4.35 18.01
N ALA A 237 1.71 5.57 18.54
CA ALA A 237 0.49 6.37 18.63
C ALA A 237 0.83 7.86 18.74
N THR A 238 -0.15 8.74 18.52
CA THR A 238 -0.03 10.20 18.70
C THR A 238 -0.69 10.68 19.99
N GLU A 239 -1.42 9.85 20.68
CA GLU A 239 -2.29 10.09 21.82
C GLU A 239 -1.69 11.02 22.89
N LEU A 240 -0.53 10.66 23.47
CA LEU A 240 0.02 11.39 24.61
C LEU A 240 0.42 12.83 24.24
N TYR A 241 0.84 13.08 23.01
CA TYR A 241 1.15 14.42 22.54
C TYR A 241 -0.12 15.23 22.28
N LEU A 242 -1.15 14.64 21.68
CA LEU A 242 -2.42 15.33 21.42
C LEU A 242 -3.13 15.71 22.74
N LYS A 243 -3.09 14.86 23.74
CA LYS A 243 -3.59 15.17 25.10
C LYS A 243 -2.84 16.36 25.73
N ARG A 244 -1.53 16.46 25.55
CA ARG A 244 -0.74 17.63 26.01
C ARG A 244 -1.20 18.94 25.33
N LEU A 245 -1.62 18.88 24.07
CA LEU A 245 -2.18 20.04 23.38
C LEU A 245 -3.57 20.43 23.93
N ILE A 246 -4.37 19.45 24.35
CA ILE A 246 -5.61 19.69 25.09
C ILE A 246 -5.33 20.40 26.43
N VAL A 247 -4.32 19.97 27.18
CA VAL A 247 -3.85 20.68 28.40
C VAL A 247 -3.41 22.11 28.05
N GLY A 248 -2.80 22.29 26.89
CA GLY A 248 -2.37 23.59 26.35
C GLY A 248 -3.50 24.51 25.91
N GLY A 249 -4.77 24.06 25.95
CA GLY A 249 -5.96 24.88 25.71
C GLY A 249 -6.56 24.80 24.29
N PHE A 250 -6.15 23.85 23.45
CA PHE A 250 -6.87 23.59 22.19
C PHE A 250 -8.22 22.95 22.46
N GLU A 251 -9.29 23.45 21.87
CA GLU A 251 -10.65 22.90 22.03
C GLU A 251 -10.79 21.52 21.38
N GLY A 252 -10.21 21.36 20.18
CA GLY A 252 -10.15 20.08 19.48
C GLY A 252 -8.93 20.04 18.58
N VAL A 253 -8.17 18.94 18.65
CA VAL A 253 -6.98 18.71 17.84
C VAL A 253 -7.04 17.35 17.20
N TYR A 254 -6.56 17.27 15.96
CA TYR A 254 -6.41 15.97 15.28
C TYR A 254 -5.10 15.89 14.51
N GLU A 255 -4.62 14.68 14.32
CA GLU A 255 -3.49 14.38 13.47
C GLU A 255 -3.83 13.18 12.57
N ILE A 256 -3.51 13.28 11.28
CA ILE A 256 -3.56 12.18 10.33
C ILE A 256 -2.13 11.85 9.94
N GLY A 257 -1.60 10.75 10.44
CA GLY A 257 -0.18 10.44 10.28
C GLY A 257 0.13 8.96 10.30
N LYS A 258 1.42 8.67 10.10
CA LYS A 258 1.95 7.31 10.18
C LYS A 258 2.29 6.95 11.61
N ASN A 259 1.83 5.77 12.03
CA ASN A 259 2.30 5.08 13.21
C ASN A 259 3.05 3.81 12.80
N PHE A 260 3.93 3.33 13.67
CA PHE A 260 4.87 2.25 13.37
C PHE A 260 4.80 1.20 14.48
N ARG A 261 4.50 -0.06 14.12
CA ARG A 261 4.47 -1.17 15.06
C ARG A 261 5.32 -2.31 14.53
N ASN A 262 6.31 -2.73 15.30
CA ASN A 262 7.26 -3.77 14.92
C ASN A 262 6.68 -5.17 15.16
N GLU A 263 5.60 -5.46 14.45
CA GLU A 263 4.78 -6.65 14.55
C GLU A 263 4.70 -7.38 13.20
N GLY A 264 3.87 -8.44 13.14
CA GLY A 264 3.68 -9.21 11.92
C GLY A 264 3.00 -8.45 10.78
N MET A 265 3.11 -9.00 9.58
CA MET A 265 2.40 -8.51 8.39
C MET A 265 1.39 -9.56 7.94
N ASP A 266 0.14 -9.16 7.78
CA ASP A 266 -0.95 -10.01 7.30
C ASP A 266 -1.92 -9.26 6.38
N ARG A 267 -3.14 -9.75 6.23
CA ARG A 267 -4.19 -9.14 5.40
C ARG A 267 -4.65 -7.78 5.90
N PHE A 268 -4.52 -7.50 7.20
CA PHE A 268 -5.08 -6.34 7.90
C PHE A 268 -4.02 -5.48 8.57
N HIS A 269 -2.76 -5.97 8.67
CA HIS A 269 -1.66 -5.33 9.36
C HIS A 269 -0.48 -5.05 8.45
N ASN A 270 0.04 -3.84 8.56
CA ASN A 270 1.29 -3.39 7.94
C ASN A 270 2.11 -2.67 9.01
N PRO A 271 3.43 -2.89 9.12
CA PRO A 271 4.25 -2.30 10.19
C PRO A 271 4.22 -0.78 10.24
N GLU A 272 3.93 -0.16 9.11
CA GLU A 272 3.71 1.26 8.92
C GLU A 272 2.29 1.47 8.40
N PHE A 273 1.45 2.13 9.18
CA PHE A 273 0.04 2.34 8.83
C PHE A 273 -0.39 3.79 9.10
N THR A 274 -1.44 4.22 8.43
CA THR A 274 -2.00 5.56 8.64
C THR A 274 -3.13 5.50 9.65
N CYS A 275 -3.03 6.31 10.69
CA CYS A 275 -4.08 6.51 11.70
C CYS A 275 -4.51 7.98 11.72
N MET A 276 -5.76 8.22 12.03
CA MET A 276 -6.27 9.53 12.43
C MET A 276 -6.60 9.45 13.92
N GLU A 277 -6.06 10.39 14.71
CA GLU A 277 -6.45 10.56 16.10
C GLU A 277 -7.02 11.98 16.30
N LEU A 278 -8.12 12.07 17.04
CA LEU A 278 -8.85 13.30 17.36
C LEU A 278 -9.16 13.34 18.85
N TYR A 279 -8.91 14.47 19.51
CA TYR A 279 -9.22 14.74 20.92
C TYR A 279 -10.01 16.02 21.03
N VAL A 280 -11.13 16.01 21.78
CA VAL A 280 -12.05 17.15 21.90
C VAL A 280 -12.43 17.40 23.34
N GLN A 281 -12.25 18.64 23.82
CA GLN A 281 -12.61 19.08 25.17
C GLN A 281 -14.13 19.05 25.40
N TYR A 282 -14.52 18.83 26.67
CA TYR A 282 -15.91 18.87 27.15
C TYR A 282 -16.82 17.89 26.45
N LYS A 283 -16.26 16.79 25.92
CA LYS A 283 -16.98 15.67 25.31
C LYS A 283 -16.71 14.38 26.05
N ASP A 284 -17.61 13.41 25.87
CA ASP A 284 -17.47 12.06 26.39
C ASP A 284 -17.61 11.00 25.28
N TYR A 285 -17.42 9.73 25.61
CA TYR A 285 -17.49 8.64 24.64
C TYR A 285 -18.88 8.48 23.98
N ASN A 286 -19.98 8.89 24.64
CA ASN A 286 -21.31 8.86 24.03
C ASN A 286 -21.45 9.90 22.90
N TRP A 287 -20.94 11.11 23.13
CA TRP A 287 -20.86 12.12 22.09
C TRP A 287 -19.97 11.65 20.94
N MET A 288 -18.83 11.01 21.26
CA MET A 288 -17.88 10.53 20.27
C MET A 288 -18.49 9.43 19.38
N MET A 289 -19.31 8.51 19.94
CA MET A 289 -20.07 7.54 19.12
C MET A 289 -20.94 8.25 18.09
N SER A 290 -21.71 9.25 18.50
CA SER A 290 -22.62 9.99 17.60
C SER A 290 -21.87 10.86 16.59
N PHE A 291 -20.70 11.35 16.94
CA PHE A 291 -19.80 12.08 16.04
C PHE A 291 -19.21 11.16 14.97
N THR A 292 -18.76 9.98 15.37
CA THR A 292 -18.20 8.94 14.51
C THR A 292 -19.23 8.42 13.50
N GLU A 293 -20.48 8.19 13.94
CA GLU A 293 -21.59 7.82 13.06
C GLU A 293 -21.74 8.81 11.90
N LYS A 294 -21.82 10.12 12.22
CA LYS A 294 -21.98 11.19 11.22
C LYS A 294 -20.78 11.28 10.27
N LEU A 295 -19.56 11.15 10.80
CA LEU A 295 -18.33 11.18 10.01
C LEU A 295 -18.30 10.04 8.99
N LEU A 296 -18.53 8.81 9.44
CA LEU A 296 -18.46 7.61 8.60
C LEU A 296 -19.59 7.57 7.56
N GLU A 297 -20.81 7.97 7.92
CA GLU A 297 -21.92 8.10 6.97
C GLU A 297 -21.57 9.13 5.87
N LYS A 298 -21.05 10.32 6.24
CA LYS A 298 -20.63 11.35 5.29
C LYS A 298 -19.52 10.85 4.36
N ILE A 299 -18.51 10.20 4.90
CA ILE A 299 -17.42 9.62 4.09
C ILE A 299 -17.95 8.59 3.11
N CYS A 300 -18.82 7.68 3.56
CA CYS A 300 -19.39 6.65 2.70
C CYS A 300 -20.20 7.24 1.54
N ILE A 301 -21.00 8.26 1.80
CA ILE A 301 -21.79 8.98 0.78
C ILE A 301 -20.86 9.68 -0.23
N GLU A 302 -19.82 10.40 0.24
CA GLU A 302 -18.90 11.11 -0.64
C GLU A 302 -18.08 10.17 -1.55
N VAL A 303 -17.73 8.98 -1.04
CA VAL A 303 -16.91 7.99 -1.78
C VAL A 303 -17.77 7.12 -2.71
N ASN A 304 -18.98 6.74 -2.28
CA ASN A 304 -19.81 5.72 -2.95
C ASN A 304 -21.17 6.24 -3.44
N GLY A 305 -21.51 7.51 -3.17
CA GLY A 305 -22.79 8.11 -3.56
C GLY A 305 -23.99 7.69 -2.70
N LYS A 306 -23.79 6.79 -1.73
CA LYS A 306 -24.81 6.29 -0.79
C LYS A 306 -24.13 5.82 0.50
N PRO A 307 -24.90 5.72 1.63
CA PRO A 307 -24.34 5.30 2.91
C PRO A 307 -24.15 3.77 3.02
N GLU A 308 -23.83 3.11 1.93
CA GLU A 308 -23.65 1.66 1.86
C GLU A 308 -22.44 1.32 0.98
N VAL A 309 -21.75 0.23 1.32
CA VAL A 309 -20.65 -0.29 0.53
C VAL A 309 -20.75 -1.81 0.40
N GLN A 310 -20.34 -2.33 -0.76
CA GLN A 310 -20.21 -3.77 -1.00
C GLN A 310 -18.78 -4.21 -0.65
N VAL A 311 -18.64 -5.19 0.23
CA VAL A 311 -17.36 -5.85 0.56
C VAL A 311 -17.54 -7.36 0.39
N GLY A 312 -16.92 -7.92 -0.65
CA GLY A 312 -17.17 -9.31 -1.04
C GLY A 312 -18.67 -9.54 -1.35
N ASP A 313 -19.28 -10.48 -0.68
CA ASP A 313 -20.72 -10.81 -0.77
C ASP A 313 -21.61 -10.00 0.20
N LYS A 314 -21.02 -9.17 1.06
CA LYS A 314 -21.70 -8.45 2.13
C LYS A 314 -21.99 -7.00 1.76
N VAL A 315 -23.18 -6.51 2.09
CA VAL A 315 -23.52 -5.08 2.05
C VAL A 315 -23.41 -4.53 3.47
N ILE A 316 -22.57 -3.51 3.65
CA ILE A 316 -22.35 -2.84 4.93
C ILE A 316 -22.98 -1.46 4.87
N SER A 317 -23.87 -1.16 5.82
CA SER A 317 -24.57 0.12 5.92
C SER A 317 -23.92 1.01 6.98
N PHE A 318 -23.49 2.20 6.58
CA PHE A 318 -22.99 3.24 7.48
C PHE A 318 -24.08 4.27 7.86
N LYS A 319 -25.34 3.91 7.64
CA LYS A 319 -26.47 4.76 8.06
C LYS A 319 -26.64 4.72 9.58
N ALA A 320 -26.57 5.89 10.21
CA ALA A 320 -26.78 6.02 11.66
C ALA A 320 -28.26 5.72 12.06
N PRO A 321 -28.51 5.24 13.30
CA PRO A 321 -27.54 4.93 14.36
C PRO A 321 -26.96 3.52 14.23
N PHE A 322 -25.70 3.33 14.72
CA PHE A 322 -25.08 2.00 14.84
C PHE A 322 -25.51 1.29 16.14
N ARG A 323 -25.41 -0.04 16.13
CA ARG A 323 -25.68 -0.84 17.34
C ARG A 323 -24.64 -0.50 18.44
N ARG A 324 -25.08 -0.45 19.70
CA ARG A 324 -24.24 -0.28 20.89
C ARG A 324 -24.42 -1.49 21.78
N LEU A 325 -23.34 -2.14 22.20
CA LEU A 325 -23.36 -3.39 22.95
C LEU A 325 -22.19 -3.44 23.92
N PRO A 326 -22.42 -3.51 25.25
CA PRO A 326 -21.34 -3.72 26.21
C PRO A 326 -20.57 -5.02 25.94
N ILE A 327 -19.23 -5.01 26.12
CA ILE A 327 -18.38 -6.17 25.80
C ILE A 327 -18.79 -7.43 26.56
N LEU A 328 -19.12 -7.30 27.86
CA LEU A 328 -19.53 -8.45 28.67
C LEU A 328 -20.89 -9.00 28.24
N ASP A 329 -21.81 -8.14 27.79
CA ASP A 329 -23.09 -8.56 27.21
C ASP A 329 -22.88 -9.25 25.84
N ALA A 330 -21.94 -8.76 25.04
CA ALA A 330 -21.54 -9.39 23.78
C ALA A 330 -21.02 -10.82 24.00
N ILE A 331 -20.14 -11.01 24.97
CA ILE A 331 -19.62 -12.32 25.35
C ILE A 331 -20.77 -13.22 25.83
N LYS A 332 -21.63 -12.68 26.72
CA LYS A 332 -22.79 -13.44 27.24
C LYS A 332 -23.76 -13.86 26.13
N GLU A 333 -24.04 -12.98 25.15
CA GLU A 333 -24.90 -13.30 24.00
C GLU A 333 -24.34 -14.46 23.16
N LYS A 334 -23.00 -14.57 23.05
CA LYS A 334 -22.35 -15.56 22.18
C LYS A 334 -22.01 -16.86 22.92
N THR A 335 -21.56 -16.79 24.16
CA THR A 335 -21.05 -17.93 24.92
C THR A 335 -22.02 -18.47 25.96
N GLY A 336 -23.00 -17.66 26.37
CA GLY A 336 -23.91 -17.95 27.48
C GLY A 336 -23.33 -17.62 28.88
N PHE A 337 -22.06 -17.25 28.98
CA PHE A 337 -21.40 -16.96 30.26
C PHE A 337 -21.43 -15.48 30.60
N ASP A 338 -21.90 -15.15 31.79
CA ASP A 338 -21.86 -13.81 32.35
C ASP A 338 -20.53 -13.63 33.10
N LEU A 339 -19.68 -12.73 32.64
CA LEU A 339 -18.36 -12.49 33.24
C LEU A 339 -18.35 -11.30 34.22
N TYR A 340 -19.47 -10.55 34.35
CA TYR A 340 -19.51 -9.39 35.22
C TYR A 340 -19.30 -9.79 36.68
N GLY A 341 -18.37 -9.13 37.36
CA GLY A 341 -18.04 -9.38 38.79
C GLY A 341 -17.23 -10.64 39.06
N LYS A 342 -16.89 -11.44 38.04
CA LYS A 342 -16.07 -12.66 38.26
C LYS A 342 -14.60 -12.33 38.51
N SER A 343 -13.95 -13.21 39.29
CA SER A 343 -12.51 -13.15 39.53
C SER A 343 -11.72 -13.63 38.29
N GLU A 344 -10.42 -13.38 38.30
CA GLU A 344 -9.53 -13.86 37.21
C GLU A 344 -9.56 -15.39 37.12
N GLU A 345 -9.52 -16.11 38.27
CA GLU A 345 -9.53 -17.56 38.30
C GLU A 345 -10.85 -18.14 37.75
N GLU A 346 -12.00 -17.50 38.06
CA GLU A 346 -13.30 -17.90 37.51
C GLU A 346 -13.36 -17.72 36.00
N ILE A 347 -12.84 -16.59 35.47
CA ILE A 347 -12.81 -16.31 34.02
C ILE A 347 -11.85 -17.27 33.34
N ARG A 348 -10.67 -17.54 33.93
CA ARG A 348 -9.72 -18.52 33.39
C ARG A 348 -10.34 -19.93 33.34
N HIS A 349 -11.07 -20.33 34.39
CA HIS A 349 -11.79 -21.60 34.38
C HIS A 349 -12.82 -21.67 33.23
N ILE A 350 -13.57 -20.60 33.03
CA ILE A 350 -14.54 -20.51 31.89
C ILE A 350 -13.82 -20.62 30.56
N ALA A 351 -12.77 -19.83 30.35
CA ALA A 351 -12.01 -19.81 29.10
C ALA A 351 -11.44 -21.20 28.76
N VAL A 352 -10.75 -21.85 29.71
CA VAL A 352 -10.03 -23.09 29.46
C VAL A 352 -10.94 -24.31 29.54
N ASN A 353 -11.79 -24.40 30.58
CA ASN A 353 -12.52 -25.63 30.86
C ASN A 353 -13.90 -25.69 30.21
N GLU A 354 -14.60 -24.55 30.09
CA GLU A 354 -15.95 -24.51 29.52
C GLU A 354 -15.90 -24.17 28.02
N LEU A 355 -15.18 -23.11 27.64
CA LEU A 355 -15.09 -22.63 26.27
C LEU A 355 -14.00 -23.33 25.43
N LYS A 356 -13.09 -24.08 26.09
CA LYS A 356 -12.01 -24.85 25.44
C LYS A 356 -11.07 -23.99 24.58
N LEU A 357 -10.79 -22.77 25.01
CA LEU A 357 -9.78 -21.93 24.36
C LEU A 357 -8.42 -22.62 24.47
N GLU A 358 -7.74 -22.71 23.34
CA GLU A 358 -6.34 -23.13 23.24
C GLU A 358 -5.43 -21.92 23.48
N GLU A 359 -4.18 -22.13 23.81
CA GLU A 359 -3.14 -21.09 23.93
C GLU A 359 -3.37 -20.02 25.04
N ILE A 360 -4.12 -20.35 26.11
CA ILE A 360 -4.24 -19.48 27.28
C ILE A 360 -3.00 -19.62 28.17
N ASP A 361 -2.14 -18.60 28.16
CA ASP A 361 -0.94 -18.53 28.99
C ASP A 361 -1.26 -18.26 30.47
N GLU A 362 -0.45 -18.81 31.37
CA GLU A 362 -0.61 -18.60 32.84
C GLU A 362 -0.41 -17.13 33.23
N SER A 363 0.34 -16.37 32.45
CA SER A 363 0.60 -14.93 32.69
C SER A 363 -0.58 -14.03 32.34
N PHE A 364 -1.60 -14.53 31.60
CA PHE A 364 -2.74 -13.71 31.19
C PHE A 364 -3.56 -13.24 32.38
N GLY A 365 -3.61 -11.93 32.64
CA GLY A 365 -4.49 -11.33 33.64
C GLY A 365 -5.96 -11.30 33.15
N LYS A 366 -6.84 -10.88 34.06
CA LYS A 366 -8.29 -10.82 33.83
C LYS A 366 -8.67 -10.10 32.52
N GLY A 367 -8.06 -8.95 32.25
CA GLY A 367 -8.34 -8.19 31.01
C GLY A 367 -8.01 -8.99 29.76
N LYS A 368 -6.81 -9.60 29.69
CA LYS A 368 -6.38 -10.41 28.55
C LYS A 368 -7.26 -11.63 28.32
N LEU A 369 -7.69 -12.30 29.40
CA LEU A 369 -8.63 -13.43 29.31
C LEU A 369 -9.99 -13.03 28.68
N ILE A 370 -10.50 -11.85 29.03
CA ILE A 370 -11.75 -11.32 28.45
C ILE A 370 -11.54 -10.99 26.96
N ASP A 371 -10.39 -10.41 26.63
CA ASP A 371 -9.99 -10.09 25.25
C ASP A 371 -9.93 -11.34 24.37
N GLU A 372 -9.27 -12.40 24.82
CA GLU A 372 -9.19 -13.68 24.10
C GLU A 372 -10.58 -14.32 23.89
N ILE A 373 -11.44 -14.30 24.93
CA ILE A 373 -12.82 -14.80 24.78
C ILE A 373 -13.59 -13.96 23.76
N PHE A 374 -13.46 -12.64 23.80
CA PHE A 374 -14.12 -11.75 22.84
C PHE A 374 -13.60 -11.95 21.43
N GLY A 375 -12.29 -12.01 21.24
CA GLY A 375 -11.63 -12.24 19.96
C GLY A 375 -12.13 -13.51 19.27
N GLU A 376 -12.14 -14.64 19.99
CA GLU A 376 -12.52 -15.93 19.44
C GLU A 376 -14.03 -16.04 19.12
N PHE A 377 -14.90 -15.61 20.05
CA PHE A 377 -16.33 -15.87 19.92
C PHE A 377 -17.17 -14.72 19.37
N CYS A 378 -16.66 -13.48 19.44
CA CYS A 378 -17.48 -12.29 19.17
C CYS A 378 -16.98 -11.47 17.99
N GLU A 379 -15.69 -11.10 17.92
CA GLU A 379 -15.12 -10.10 17.01
C GLU A 379 -15.54 -10.34 15.56
N GLY A 380 -15.27 -11.53 15.01
CA GLY A 380 -15.55 -11.90 13.62
C GLY A 380 -17.04 -11.90 13.23
N THR A 381 -17.95 -11.80 14.22
CA THR A 381 -19.40 -11.90 13.96
C THR A 381 -20.07 -10.55 13.68
N TYR A 382 -19.40 -9.43 13.96
CA TYR A 382 -19.96 -8.08 13.76
C TYR A 382 -19.69 -7.56 12.35
N ILE A 383 -20.60 -7.87 11.42
CA ILE A 383 -20.50 -7.44 10.02
C ILE A 383 -20.95 -5.98 9.87
N GLN A 384 -22.11 -5.63 10.44
CA GLN A 384 -22.60 -4.26 10.45
C GLN A 384 -21.89 -3.44 11.54
N PRO A 385 -21.71 -2.11 11.33
CA PRO A 385 -21.07 -1.24 12.32
C PRO A 385 -21.73 -1.41 13.70
N THR A 386 -20.91 -1.82 14.67
CA THR A 386 -21.36 -2.07 16.05
C THR A 386 -20.33 -1.51 17.02
N PHE A 387 -20.75 -0.59 17.88
CA PHE A 387 -19.94 -0.14 19.00
C PHE A 387 -19.97 -1.19 20.12
N ILE A 388 -18.81 -1.77 20.42
CA ILE A 388 -18.60 -2.59 21.60
C ILE A 388 -18.14 -1.65 22.70
N THR A 389 -18.87 -1.59 23.82
CA THR A 389 -18.69 -0.56 24.84
C THR A 389 -18.31 -1.14 26.21
N ASP A 390 -17.94 -0.28 27.14
CA ASP A 390 -17.81 -0.57 28.56
C ASP A 390 -16.77 -1.67 28.86
N TYR A 391 -15.55 -1.47 28.36
CA TYR A 391 -14.43 -2.38 28.56
C TYR A 391 -13.97 -2.42 30.03
N PRO A 392 -13.45 -3.56 30.51
CA PRO A 392 -12.81 -3.64 31.83
C PRO A 392 -11.66 -2.66 32.00
N VAL A 393 -11.46 -2.21 33.25
CA VAL A 393 -10.40 -1.25 33.57
C VAL A 393 -9.00 -1.80 33.30
N GLU A 394 -8.81 -3.08 33.47
CA GLU A 394 -7.54 -3.78 33.23
C GLU A 394 -7.09 -3.74 31.76
N MET A 395 -8.04 -3.55 30.83
CA MET A 395 -7.77 -3.43 29.39
C MET A 395 -7.59 -1.98 28.92
N SER A 396 -7.70 -0.99 29.80
CA SER A 396 -7.91 0.40 29.39
C SER A 396 -7.12 1.39 30.24
N PRO A 397 -5.77 1.38 30.19
CA PRO A 397 -4.92 2.14 31.11
C PRO A 397 -5.03 3.67 30.96
N LEU A 398 -5.52 4.18 29.84
CA LEU A 398 -5.64 5.63 29.54
C LEU A 398 -7.08 6.14 29.59
N THR A 399 -8.02 5.28 29.99
CA THR A 399 -9.47 5.54 29.92
C THR A 399 -10.07 5.86 31.28
N LYS A 400 -11.01 6.80 31.30
CA LYS A 400 -11.78 7.16 32.51
C LYS A 400 -12.64 6.00 32.98
N MET A 401 -12.69 5.80 34.31
CA MET A 401 -13.63 4.87 34.96
C MET A 401 -15.07 5.18 34.53
N HIS A 402 -15.86 4.13 34.36
CA HIS A 402 -17.27 4.28 34.02
C HIS A 402 -18.04 4.93 35.15
N ARG A 403 -18.81 5.99 34.86
CA ARG A 403 -19.51 6.83 35.85
C ARG A 403 -20.55 6.09 36.70
N SER A 404 -21.02 4.90 36.31
CA SER A 404 -22.10 4.16 37.00
C SER A 404 -21.87 2.64 37.08
N LYS A 405 -20.81 2.09 36.46
CA LYS A 405 -20.53 0.65 36.43
C LYS A 405 -19.11 0.40 36.98
N PRO A 406 -18.97 0.04 38.28
CA PRO A 406 -17.67 -0.22 38.88
C PRO A 406 -16.88 -1.30 38.14
N GLY A 407 -15.56 -1.11 38.01
CA GLY A 407 -14.66 -2.04 37.32
C GLY A 407 -14.68 -1.96 35.78
N LEU A 408 -15.54 -1.10 35.19
CA LEU A 408 -15.59 -0.83 33.77
C LEU A 408 -15.12 0.60 33.45
N THR A 409 -14.88 0.87 32.18
CA THR A 409 -14.42 2.16 31.66
C THR A 409 -15.37 2.70 30.61
N GLU A 410 -15.32 4.01 30.36
CA GLU A 410 -16.06 4.68 29.30
C GLU A 410 -15.27 4.58 27.96
N ARG A 411 -15.20 3.38 27.42
CA ARG A 411 -14.50 3.04 26.16
C ARG A 411 -15.43 2.37 25.18
N PHE A 412 -15.19 2.57 23.92
CA PHE A 412 -15.75 1.73 22.86
C PHE A 412 -14.73 1.39 21.79
N GLU A 413 -14.94 0.26 21.15
CA GLU A 413 -14.36 -0.08 19.87
C GLU A 413 -15.47 -0.21 18.82
N LEU A 414 -15.23 0.32 17.62
CA LEU A 414 -16.17 0.18 16.51
C LEU A 414 -15.77 -1.03 15.67
N MET A 415 -16.57 -2.08 15.74
CA MET A 415 -16.43 -3.28 14.92
C MET A 415 -17.18 -3.12 13.61
N VAL A 416 -16.51 -3.39 12.48
CA VAL A 416 -17.11 -3.40 11.13
C VAL A 416 -16.48 -4.53 10.32
N ASN A 417 -17.29 -5.35 9.69
CA ASN A 417 -16.85 -6.50 8.90
C ASN A 417 -15.93 -7.46 9.66
N GLY A 418 -16.20 -7.65 10.95
CA GLY A 418 -15.47 -8.54 11.82
C GLY A 418 -14.08 -8.04 12.24
N LYS A 419 -13.84 -6.74 12.17
CA LYS A 419 -12.57 -6.11 12.58
C LYS A 419 -12.79 -4.76 13.24
N GLU A 420 -11.91 -4.42 14.18
CA GLU A 420 -11.83 -3.09 14.78
C GLU A 420 -11.48 -2.05 13.71
N LEU A 421 -12.31 -1.01 13.61
CA LEU A 421 -12.09 0.15 12.77
C LEU A 421 -11.62 1.37 13.56
N ALA A 422 -12.17 1.56 14.77
CA ALA A 422 -11.88 2.69 15.62
C ALA A 422 -11.93 2.30 17.10
N ASN A 423 -11.13 3.01 17.91
CA ASN A 423 -11.08 2.89 19.36
C ASN A 423 -11.20 4.29 19.97
N ALA A 424 -12.07 4.46 20.97
CA ALA A 424 -12.33 5.76 21.56
C ALA A 424 -12.82 5.64 23.00
N TYR A 425 -12.58 6.70 23.77
CA TYR A 425 -12.99 6.73 25.16
C TYR A 425 -13.14 8.15 25.72
N SER A 426 -13.76 8.25 26.91
CA SER A 426 -13.59 9.40 27.79
C SER A 426 -12.20 9.32 28.41
N GLU A 427 -11.41 10.37 28.27
CA GLU A 427 -10.00 10.39 28.65
C GLU A 427 -9.82 10.37 30.18
N LEU A 428 -8.88 9.57 30.66
CA LEU A 428 -8.42 9.65 32.04
C LEU A 428 -7.65 10.95 32.24
N ASN A 429 -8.18 11.84 33.06
CA ASN A 429 -7.65 13.16 33.33
C ASN A 429 -7.26 13.40 34.79
N ASP A 430 -7.33 12.35 35.63
CA ASP A 430 -6.82 12.35 36.98
C ASP A 430 -5.35 11.90 36.98
N PRO A 431 -4.39 12.80 37.32
CA PRO A 431 -2.97 12.45 37.26
C PRO A 431 -2.56 11.36 38.27
N ILE A 432 -3.29 11.22 39.38
CA ILE A 432 -2.99 10.22 40.42
C ILE A 432 -3.44 8.83 39.92
N ASP A 433 -4.69 8.71 39.50
CA ASP A 433 -5.21 7.46 38.88
C ASP A 433 -4.35 7.06 37.66
N GLN A 434 -3.93 8.02 36.83
CA GLN A 434 -3.08 7.73 35.68
C GLN A 434 -1.70 7.18 36.06
N GLU A 435 -1.09 7.73 37.11
CA GLU A 435 0.19 7.21 37.65
C GLU A 435 0.03 5.78 38.15
N GLU A 436 -1.05 5.50 38.93
CA GLU A 436 -1.36 4.15 39.43
C GLU A 436 -1.54 3.15 38.27
N ARG A 437 -2.24 3.55 37.18
CA ARG A 437 -2.40 2.72 35.97
C ARG A 437 -1.07 2.42 35.28
N PHE A 438 -0.19 3.40 35.15
CA PHE A 438 1.13 3.18 34.58
C PHE A 438 2.01 2.27 35.45
N ILE A 439 1.94 2.40 36.75
CA ILE A 439 2.65 1.49 37.66
C ILE A 439 2.15 0.04 37.49
N GLU A 440 0.85 -0.16 37.31
CA GLU A 440 0.31 -1.50 37.06
C GLU A 440 0.76 -2.04 35.67
N GLN A 441 0.83 -1.22 34.64
CA GLN A 441 1.40 -1.61 33.31
C GLN A 441 2.87 -2.03 33.45
N MET A 442 3.68 -1.33 34.25
CA MET A 442 5.07 -1.74 34.50
C MET A 442 5.17 -3.11 35.19
N ARG A 443 4.25 -3.43 36.10
CA ARG A 443 4.21 -4.76 36.72
C ARG A 443 3.89 -5.87 35.73
N LEU A 444 3.12 -5.58 34.67
CA LEU A 444 2.88 -6.50 33.55
C LEU A 444 4.14 -6.67 32.72
N ALA A 445 4.86 -5.58 32.42
CA ALA A 445 6.14 -5.62 31.73
C ALA A 445 7.18 -6.49 32.47
N ASP A 446 7.26 -6.35 33.79
CA ASP A 446 8.16 -7.16 34.64
C ASP A 446 7.80 -8.67 34.64
N LYS A 447 6.56 -9.02 34.28
CA LYS A 447 6.10 -10.39 34.09
C LYS A 447 6.33 -10.92 32.65
N GLY A 448 6.88 -10.10 31.76
CA GLY A 448 7.23 -10.48 30.40
C GLY A 448 6.27 -9.99 29.32
N ASP A 449 5.39 -9.04 29.61
CA ASP A 449 4.56 -8.39 28.62
C ASP A 449 5.36 -7.31 27.90
N ASP A 450 5.87 -7.64 26.70
CA ASP A 450 6.69 -6.75 25.87
C ASP A 450 5.90 -5.57 25.25
N GLU A 451 4.58 -5.57 25.37
CA GLU A 451 3.68 -4.54 24.84
C GLU A 451 3.19 -3.57 25.92
N ALA A 452 3.53 -3.82 27.18
CA ALA A 452 3.13 -2.97 28.30
C ALA A 452 3.71 -1.55 28.18
N MET A 453 2.92 -0.55 28.56
CA MET A 453 3.29 0.86 28.43
C MET A 453 4.39 1.25 29.43
N ILE A 454 5.34 2.05 28.96
CA ILE A 454 6.38 2.70 29.78
C ILE A 454 5.82 4.00 30.37
N ILE A 455 6.21 4.34 31.60
CA ILE A 455 5.79 5.60 32.25
C ILE A 455 6.37 6.81 31.50
N ASP A 456 5.50 7.67 30.96
CA ASP A 456 5.86 8.98 30.45
C ASP A 456 5.68 10.04 31.56
N GLN A 457 6.79 10.38 32.22
CA GLN A 457 6.80 11.37 33.33
C GLN A 457 6.42 12.77 32.86
N ASP A 458 6.69 13.13 31.60
CA ASP A 458 6.31 14.42 31.06
C ASP A 458 4.80 14.49 30.78
N PHE A 459 4.21 13.40 30.34
CA PHE A 459 2.76 13.30 30.21
C PHE A 459 2.06 13.40 31.58
N LEU A 460 2.52 12.65 32.58
CA LEU A 460 1.98 12.76 33.95
C LEU A 460 2.10 14.19 34.49
N ARG A 461 3.26 14.83 34.32
CA ARG A 461 3.45 16.24 34.69
C ARG A 461 2.47 17.16 33.96
N SER A 462 2.19 16.91 32.68
CA SER A 462 1.21 17.71 31.94
C SER A 462 -0.20 17.61 32.51
N LEU A 463 -0.63 16.42 32.93
CA LEU A 463 -1.93 16.22 33.56
C LEU A 463 -2.06 16.97 34.89
N GLN A 464 -0.95 17.15 35.64
CA GLN A 464 -0.95 17.92 36.88
C GLN A 464 -1.27 19.41 36.68
N TYR A 465 -1.09 19.95 35.47
CA TYR A 465 -1.55 21.31 35.12
C TYR A 465 -3.04 21.36 34.82
N GLY A 466 -3.71 20.22 34.73
CA GLY A 466 -5.15 20.08 34.53
C GLY A 466 -5.51 19.81 33.06
N MET A 467 -6.14 18.68 32.81
CA MET A 467 -6.78 18.38 31.54
C MET A 467 -8.30 18.40 31.75
N PRO A 468 -9.08 19.17 30.96
CA PRO A 468 -10.53 19.19 31.09
C PRO A 468 -11.12 17.82 30.70
N PRO A 469 -12.40 17.54 31.03
CA PRO A 469 -13.09 16.40 30.47
C PRO A 469 -12.94 16.36 28.95
N THR A 470 -12.44 15.25 28.39
CA THR A 470 -12.04 15.13 27.00
C THR A 470 -12.46 13.76 26.48
N SER A 471 -12.83 13.66 25.22
CA SER A 471 -12.98 12.38 24.54
C SER A 471 -12.03 12.32 23.34
N GLY A 472 -11.35 11.19 23.21
CA GLY A 472 -10.44 10.90 22.11
C GLY A 472 -10.92 9.70 21.27
N ILE A 473 -10.51 9.67 20.01
CA ILE A 473 -10.73 8.57 19.08
C ILE A 473 -9.55 8.38 18.17
N GLY A 474 -9.16 7.11 17.95
CA GLY A 474 -8.28 6.68 16.88
C GLY A 474 -9.04 5.93 15.80
N ILE A 475 -8.85 6.27 14.52
CA ILE A 475 -9.43 5.57 13.37
C ILE A 475 -8.31 5.08 12.45
N GLY A 476 -8.28 3.77 12.18
CA GLY A 476 -7.38 3.16 11.22
C GLY A 476 -7.76 3.54 9.78
N ILE A 477 -7.03 4.47 9.17
CA ILE A 477 -7.34 4.98 7.83
C ILE A 477 -7.24 3.89 6.77
N ASP A 478 -6.24 3.02 6.86
CA ASP A 478 -6.07 1.95 5.87
C ASP A 478 -7.26 0.98 5.90
N ARG A 479 -7.70 0.57 7.09
CA ARG A 479 -8.92 -0.26 7.26
C ARG A 479 -10.18 0.45 6.80
N LEU A 480 -10.33 1.74 7.09
CA LEU A 480 -11.44 2.55 6.61
C LEU A 480 -11.48 2.58 5.08
N VAL A 481 -10.32 2.77 4.43
CA VAL A 481 -10.23 2.78 2.96
C VAL A 481 -10.52 1.39 2.38
N MET A 482 -10.08 0.30 3.02
CA MET A 482 -10.46 -1.06 2.62
C MET A 482 -11.98 -1.21 2.57
N LEU A 483 -12.67 -0.81 3.63
CA LEU A 483 -14.13 -0.85 3.71
C LEU A 483 -14.77 0.00 2.61
N MET A 484 -14.37 1.28 2.49
CA MET A 484 -14.96 2.23 1.52
C MET A 484 -14.72 1.84 0.06
N THR A 485 -13.72 1.01 -0.22
CA THR A 485 -13.37 0.56 -1.57
C THR A 485 -13.70 -0.91 -1.84
N GLY A 486 -14.26 -1.60 -0.86
CA GLY A 486 -14.60 -3.03 -0.95
C GLY A 486 -13.38 -3.95 -1.08
N LYS A 487 -12.21 -3.52 -0.56
CA LYS A 487 -10.96 -4.29 -0.61
C LYS A 487 -10.80 -5.17 0.63
N GLU A 488 -10.25 -6.37 0.42
CA GLU A 488 -10.08 -7.37 1.47
C GLU A 488 -8.66 -7.41 2.06
N TYR A 489 -7.68 -6.81 1.35
CA TYR A 489 -6.27 -6.82 1.75
C TYR A 489 -5.74 -5.40 1.90
N ILE A 490 -5.05 -5.13 3.00
CA ILE A 490 -4.45 -3.82 3.28
C ILE A 490 -3.45 -3.39 2.17
N GLN A 491 -2.76 -4.34 1.55
CA GLN A 491 -1.84 -4.09 0.46
C GLN A 491 -2.52 -3.49 -0.77
N GLU A 492 -3.82 -3.71 -0.95
CA GLU A 492 -4.57 -3.15 -2.08
C GLU A 492 -4.83 -1.65 -1.93
N VAL A 493 -4.81 -1.13 -0.70
CA VAL A 493 -5.07 0.29 -0.38
C VAL A 493 -3.81 1.07 0.00
N LEU A 494 -2.65 0.40 0.00
CA LEU A 494 -1.33 1.01 0.15
C LEU A 494 -0.64 1.09 -1.22
N LEU A 495 -0.07 2.28 -1.54
CA LEU A 495 0.67 2.43 -2.80
C LEU A 495 1.90 1.52 -2.85
N PHE A 496 2.67 1.51 -1.78
CA PHE A 496 3.87 0.71 -1.63
C PHE A 496 3.86 0.02 -0.26
N PRO A 497 3.16 -1.13 -0.14
CA PRO A 497 3.14 -1.90 1.11
C PRO A 497 4.52 -2.49 1.41
N GLN A 498 4.79 -2.74 2.68
CA GLN A 498 5.96 -3.52 3.06
C GLN A 498 5.80 -4.95 2.54
N MET A 499 6.87 -5.48 1.96
CA MET A 499 6.88 -6.82 1.36
C MET A 499 8.04 -7.63 1.93
N LYS A 500 7.85 -8.94 2.05
CA LYS A 500 8.97 -9.84 2.39
C LYS A 500 10.06 -9.69 1.32
N PRO A 501 11.35 -9.75 1.68
CA PRO A 501 12.42 -9.76 0.69
C PRO A 501 12.19 -10.85 -0.36
N GLU A 502 12.48 -10.54 -1.62
CA GLU A 502 12.46 -11.59 -2.67
C GLU A 502 13.45 -12.69 -2.32
N PRO A 503 13.08 -13.97 -2.53
CA PRO A 503 14.02 -15.06 -2.37
C PRO A 503 15.23 -14.82 -3.26
N LYS A 504 16.41 -14.72 -2.66
CA LYS A 504 17.65 -14.66 -3.46
C LYS A 504 17.82 -16.02 -4.13
N ILE A 505 17.87 -16.02 -5.46
CA ILE A 505 18.28 -17.23 -6.19
C ILE A 505 19.71 -17.56 -5.71
N PRO A 506 19.94 -18.74 -5.13
CA PRO A 506 21.29 -19.12 -4.73
C PRO A 506 22.24 -19.01 -5.92
N GLN A 507 23.36 -18.34 -5.73
CA GLN A 507 24.37 -18.15 -6.78
C GLN A 507 25.75 -18.30 -6.19
N SER A 508 26.59 -19.10 -6.84
CA SER A 508 28.02 -19.10 -6.55
C SER A 508 28.62 -17.75 -6.90
N SER A 509 29.51 -17.24 -6.05
CA SER A 509 30.16 -15.95 -6.27
C SER A 509 31.07 -16.00 -7.50
N VAL A 510 31.37 -14.85 -8.10
CA VAL A 510 32.36 -14.76 -9.21
C VAL A 510 33.72 -15.33 -8.76
N LYS A 511 34.07 -15.14 -7.49
CA LYS A 511 35.32 -15.68 -6.94
C LYS A 511 35.35 -17.23 -6.92
N GLU A 512 34.26 -17.85 -6.52
CA GLU A 512 34.12 -19.31 -6.53
C GLU A 512 34.21 -19.88 -7.95
N TRP A 513 33.59 -19.22 -8.93
CA TRP A 513 33.72 -19.59 -10.34
C TRP A 513 35.17 -19.40 -10.86
N ALA A 514 35.81 -18.31 -10.48
CA ALA A 514 37.21 -18.05 -10.85
C ALA A 514 38.17 -19.12 -10.31
N GLU A 515 37.90 -19.72 -9.14
CA GLU A 515 38.68 -20.84 -8.60
C GLU A 515 38.60 -22.11 -9.47
N LEU A 516 37.58 -22.23 -10.33
CA LEU A 516 37.49 -23.27 -11.36
C LEU A 516 38.13 -22.87 -12.69
N GLY A 517 38.71 -21.66 -12.78
CA GLY A 517 39.29 -21.13 -14.01
C GLY A 517 38.25 -20.46 -14.95
N VAL A 518 37.06 -20.20 -14.46
CA VAL A 518 36.03 -19.49 -15.26
C VAL A 518 36.30 -17.99 -15.22
N ALA A 519 36.52 -17.37 -16.38
CA ALA A 519 36.65 -15.92 -16.49
C ALA A 519 35.31 -15.22 -16.15
N GLU A 520 35.39 -14.02 -15.55
CA GLU A 520 34.22 -13.30 -15.04
C GLU A 520 33.08 -13.12 -16.08
N GLU A 521 33.44 -12.78 -17.31
CA GLU A 521 32.46 -12.62 -18.40
C GLU A 521 31.67 -13.91 -18.67
N TRP A 522 32.29 -15.08 -18.52
CA TRP A 522 31.63 -16.37 -18.72
C TRP A 522 30.77 -16.78 -17.56
N VAL A 523 30.99 -16.28 -16.35
CA VAL A 523 30.07 -16.48 -15.21
C VAL A 523 28.69 -15.92 -15.52
N TYR A 524 28.61 -14.75 -16.11
CA TYR A 524 27.31 -14.16 -16.49
C TYR A 524 26.64 -14.94 -17.63
N VAL A 525 27.41 -15.50 -18.56
CA VAL A 525 26.89 -16.35 -19.64
C VAL A 525 26.35 -17.68 -19.07
N LEU A 526 27.06 -18.28 -18.12
CA LEU A 526 26.63 -19.48 -17.41
C LEU A 526 25.30 -19.23 -16.67
N ARG A 527 25.19 -18.14 -15.93
CA ARG A 527 23.93 -17.76 -15.25
C ARG A 527 22.79 -17.56 -16.25
N LYS A 528 23.05 -16.94 -17.38
CA LYS A 528 22.06 -16.78 -18.46
C LYS A 528 21.64 -18.11 -19.07
N ALA A 529 22.53 -19.09 -19.08
CA ALA A 529 22.25 -20.48 -19.50
C ALA A 529 21.50 -21.29 -18.43
N GLY A 530 21.24 -20.72 -17.24
CA GLY A 530 20.55 -21.37 -16.13
C GLY A 530 21.48 -22.00 -15.08
N PHE A 531 22.79 -21.89 -15.23
CA PHE A 531 23.78 -22.42 -14.28
C PHE A 531 24.17 -21.35 -13.26
N ASN A 532 23.50 -21.33 -12.12
CA ASN A 532 23.69 -20.34 -11.06
C ASN A 532 24.72 -20.77 -10.01
N LEU A 533 24.78 -22.06 -9.74
CA LEU A 533 25.71 -22.67 -8.78
C LEU A 533 26.78 -23.44 -9.53
N ILE A 534 27.95 -23.57 -8.90
CA ILE A 534 29.00 -24.46 -9.39
C ILE A 534 28.49 -25.90 -9.54
N SER A 535 27.65 -26.36 -8.62
CA SER A 535 27.04 -27.68 -8.67
C SER A 535 26.17 -27.91 -9.93
N ASP A 536 25.64 -26.87 -10.55
CA ASP A 536 24.73 -26.99 -11.69
C ASP A 536 25.41 -27.53 -12.96
N ILE A 537 26.75 -27.41 -13.05
CA ILE A 537 27.52 -27.90 -14.21
C ILE A 537 28.09 -29.29 -14.04
N ARG A 538 27.94 -29.92 -12.85
CA ARG A 538 28.57 -31.20 -12.52
C ARG A 538 28.21 -32.35 -13.46
N GLU A 539 26.93 -32.39 -13.87
CA GLU A 539 26.38 -33.44 -14.73
C GLU A 539 26.41 -33.07 -16.22
N GLU A 540 26.87 -31.87 -16.58
CA GLU A 540 26.91 -31.39 -17.96
C GLU A 540 28.08 -32.06 -18.75
N LYS A 541 27.88 -32.20 -20.05
CA LYS A 541 28.95 -32.63 -20.98
C LYS A 541 29.65 -31.40 -21.52
N ALA A 542 30.99 -31.38 -21.49
CA ALA A 542 31.80 -30.23 -21.89
C ALA A 542 31.44 -29.69 -23.30
N GLN A 543 31.23 -30.58 -24.29
CA GLN A 543 30.78 -30.16 -25.64
C GLN A 543 29.41 -29.53 -25.65
N GLY A 544 28.45 -30.10 -24.89
CA GLY A 544 27.07 -29.56 -24.77
C GLY A 544 27.06 -28.20 -24.09
N LEU A 545 27.81 -28.04 -23.00
CA LEU A 545 27.94 -26.78 -22.31
C LEU A 545 28.61 -25.73 -23.20
N GLN A 546 29.68 -26.09 -23.92
CA GLN A 546 30.34 -25.20 -24.88
C GLN A 546 29.39 -24.70 -25.95
N GLN A 547 28.53 -25.58 -26.48
CA GLN A 547 27.52 -25.20 -27.49
C GLN A 547 26.49 -24.22 -26.90
N LYS A 548 25.91 -24.51 -25.73
CA LYS A 548 24.97 -23.63 -25.03
C LYS A 548 25.55 -22.23 -24.82
N LEU A 549 26.78 -22.16 -24.29
CA LEU A 549 27.46 -20.88 -24.04
C LEU A 549 27.76 -20.14 -25.35
N GLY A 550 28.20 -20.86 -26.40
CA GLY A 550 28.44 -20.28 -27.74
C GLY A 550 27.19 -19.72 -28.39
N GLU A 551 26.05 -20.38 -28.24
CA GLU A 551 24.75 -19.89 -28.72
C GLU A 551 24.35 -18.57 -28.04
N ILE A 552 24.51 -18.46 -26.72
CA ILE A 552 24.26 -17.23 -25.95
C ILE A 552 25.20 -16.11 -26.39
N ASN A 553 26.51 -16.38 -26.46
CA ASN A 553 27.51 -15.42 -26.92
C ASN A 553 27.15 -14.85 -28.31
N LYS A 554 26.76 -15.72 -29.25
CA LYS A 554 26.32 -15.34 -30.60
C LYS A 554 25.00 -14.57 -30.58
N LYS A 555 24.01 -15.07 -29.84
CA LYS A 555 22.66 -14.48 -29.73
C LYS A 555 22.73 -13.04 -29.19
N TYR A 556 23.52 -12.81 -28.15
CA TYR A 556 23.68 -11.52 -27.50
C TYR A 556 24.82 -10.67 -28.09
N LYS A 557 25.51 -11.17 -29.14
CA LYS A 557 26.61 -10.47 -29.83
C LYS A 557 27.70 -9.98 -28.87
N LEU A 558 28.08 -10.81 -27.87
CA LEU A 558 28.99 -10.41 -26.82
C LEU A 558 30.45 -10.30 -27.30
N GLY A 559 30.81 -11.06 -28.34
CA GLY A 559 32.15 -11.03 -28.89
C GLY A 559 33.23 -11.70 -28.04
N TYR A 560 32.81 -12.50 -27.04
CA TYR A 560 33.77 -13.20 -26.16
C TYR A 560 34.45 -14.35 -26.90
N GLU A 561 35.73 -14.54 -26.62
CA GLU A 561 36.49 -15.69 -27.15
C GLU A 561 35.91 -16.98 -26.52
N LYS A 562 35.51 -17.92 -27.38
CA LYS A 562 34.84 -19.14 -26.95
C LYS A 562 35.80 -20.06 -26.18
N PRO A 563 35.48 -20.50 -24.93
CA PRO A 563 36.31 -21.42 -24.19
C PRO A 563 36.50 -22.75 -24.95
N SER A 564 37.68 -23.37 -24.84
CA SER A 564 37.89 -24.68 -25.42
C SER A 564 37.09 -25.76 -24.66
N VAL A 565 36.86 -26.90 -25.30
CA VAL A 565 36.20 -28.05 -24.66
C VAL A 565 36.99 -28.53 -23.46
N GLU A 566 38.31 -28.48 -23.54
CA GLU A 566 39.23 -28.87 -22.47
C GLU A 566 39.12 -27.93 -21.26
N ALA A 567 39.02 -26.62 -21.51
CA ALA A 567 38.83 -25.64 -20.44
C ALA A 567 37.48 -25.86 -19.71
N ILE A 568 36.42 -26.12 -20.46
CA ILE A 568 35.10 -26.40 -19.88
C ILE A 568 35.10 -27.73 -19.11
N GLN A 569 35.84 -28.74 -19.59
CA GLN A 569 36.00 -29.99 -18.85
C GLN A 569 36.70 -29.75 -17.51
N GLN A 570 37.75 -28.90 -17.46
CA GLN A 570 38.37 -28.50 -16.21
C GLN A 570 37.42 -27.82 -15.23
N TRP A 571 36.49 -26.97 -15.75
CA TRP A 571 35.45 -26.35 -14.89
C TRP A 571 34.52 -27.41 -14.27
N ILE A 572 34.14 -28.41 -15.06
CA ILE A 572 33.24 -29.49 -14.62
C ILE A 572 34.00 -30.40 -13.61
N ASP A 573 35.24 -30.77 -13.91
CA ASP A 573 36.05 -31.59 -13.02
C ASP A 573 36.27 -30.89 -11.66
N GLY A 574 36.64 -29.62 -11.68
CA GLY A 574 36.80 -28.83 -10.46
C GLY A 574 35.48 -28.61 -9.69
N ALA A 575 34.33 -28.58 -10.39
CA ALA A 575 33.02 -28.54 -9.75
C ALA A 575 32.63 -29.86 -9.07
N ASN A 576 33.14 -30.99 -9.58
CA ASN A 576 32.92 -32.33 -8.99
C ASN A 576 33.85 -32.59 -7.78
N GLU A 577 34.97 -31.89 -7.70
CA GLU A 577 35.93 -31.99 -6.57
C GLU A 577 35.48 -31.15 -5.35
N LYS A 578 34.65 -30.13 -5.56
CA LYS A 578 34.06 -29.26 -4.52
C LYS A 578 32.68 -29.75 -4.09
#